data_fbd62bea4b910e45387fa5c34be936e9
#
_entry.id   fbd62bea4b910e45387fa5c34be936e9
#
_cell.length_a   1.000
_cell.length_b   1.000
_cell.length_c   1.000
_cell.angle_alpha   90.00
_cell.angle_beta   90.00
_cell.angle_gamma   90.00
#
_symmetry.space_group_name_H-M   'P 1'
#
loop_
_entity.id
_entity.type
_entity.pdbx_description
1 polymer ?
#
loop_
_entity_poly.entity_id
_entity_poly.type
_entity_poly.pdbx_seq_one_letter_code
_entity_poly.pdbx_strand_id
1 'polypeptide(L)'
;MSENENNSNDNKSEKNNSDKQVENLFNNDISKIDIVFDVNDLLEHWSQFSFDQRQTEFLKLHRTDAEEFFLNLNASDQYELIGDYTLLEQRSWLRLLAPDDAADLIQEAQDDEKKNKEQKKEELLSLLDPQTKREVNALLAYAEDNAGGIMNSRFIRLRPYMNVDEAISYIRIQAKTQVETIYYAYVLSPEQKLLGVVSFRELFAANGLKKIEDIMHTDVIQIPVDLDQEQIGQLFSKYEFMAIPVIDADHKMVGIVTFDDVATAVQEEATEDIHKIGGMEFLDAPYMQISFFEMLRKRAGWLMILFVGEMFTASALGYFENELQRAVVLSMFLPLIISSGGNSGSQASTLIIRAMALGEIKLRDWWRVFVREVATGAALGLVLGTIGAIRIMLWPWREQMYGVHYAYIALTVAFSVLGCVMWGTISGSML
;
A
#
# COMPACT_ATOMS: atom_id res chain seq x y z
N MET A 1 25.80 25.67 26.26
CA MET A 1 24.36 25.26 26.15
C MET A 1 23.49 26.24 25.34
N SER A 2 24.10 27.27 24.71
CA SER A 2 23.38 28.34 23.98
C SER A 2 23.55 28.34 22.44
N GLU A 3 24.37 27.46 21.89
CA GLU A 3 24.57 27.39 20.42
C GLU A 3 23.66 26.38 19.70
N ASN A 4 23.09 25.41 20.42
CA ASN A 4 22.18 24.41 19.79
C ASN A 4 20.71 24.86 19.68
N GLU A 5 20.29 25.89 20.40
CA GLU A 5 18.92 26.43 20.28
C GLU A 5 18.75 27.39 19.09
N ASN A 6 19.81 28.05 18.64
CA ASN A 6 19.75 28.94 17.48
C ASN A 6 19.65 28.17 16.15
N ASN A 7 20.33 27.04 15.99
CA ASN A 7 20.27 26.23 14.77
C ASN A 7 18.91 25.55 14.57
N SER A 8 18.15 25.24 15.63
CA SER A 8 16.82 24.63 15.50
C SER A 8 15.74 25.65 15.18
N ASN A 9 15.93 26.91 15.49
CA ASN A 9 14.99 27.98 15.18
C ASN A 9 15.19 28.53 13.75
N ASP A 10 16.40 28.54 13.23
CA ASP A 10 16.68 28.96 11.85
C ASP A 10 16.11 27.93 10.86
N ASN A 11 16.28 26.62 11.08
CA ASN A 11 15.68 25.58 10.25
C ASN A 11 14.13 25.56 10.29
N LYS A 12 13.52 25.94 11.44
CA LYS A 12 12.07 26.08 11.53
C LYS A 12 11.55 27.35 10.84
N SER A 13 12.34 28.40 10.81
CA SER A 13 11.97 29.65 10.13
C SER A 13 12.12 29.54 8.61
N GLU A 14 13.11 28.80 8.13
CA GLU A 14 13.29 28.52 6.71
C GLU A 14 12.19 27.57 6.19
N LYS A 15 11.88 26.49 6.91
CA LYS A 15 10.77 25.56 6.54
C LYS A 15 9.40 26.26 6.53
N ASN A 16 9.12 27.12 7.52
CA ASN A 16 7.87 27.92 7.54
C ASN A 16 7.81 28.98 6.43
N ASN A 17 8.95 29.40 5.86
CA ASN A 17 8.99 30.33 4.76
C ASN A 17 8.78 29.61 3.41
N SER A 18 9.34 28.41 3.23
CA SER A 18 9.11 27.60 2.04
C SER A 18 7.63 27.14 1.94
N ASP A 19 7.04 26.67 3.05
CA ASP A 19 5.64 26.27 3.10
C ASP A 19 4.68 27.42 2.77
N LYS A 20 4.95 28.64 3.28
CA LYS A 20 4.17 29.83 2.94
C LYS A 20 4.38 30.31 1.50
N GLN A 21 5.56 30.10 0.93
CA GLN A 21 5.84 30.43 -0.46
C GLN A 21 5.12 29.45 -1.40
N VAL A 22 5.07 28.16 -1.07
CA VAL A 22 4.33 27.15 -1.82
C VAL A 22 2.82 27.39 -1.75
N GLU A 23 2.28 27.73 -0.58
CA GLU A 23 0.87 28.07 -0.40
C GLU A 23 0.46 29.32 -1.21
N ASN A 24 1.36 30.28 -1.38
CA ASN A 24 1.17 31.44 -2.25
C ASN A 24 1.27 31.12 -3.74
N LEU A 25 2.02 30.08 -4.14
CA LEU A 25 2.10 29.60 -5.52
C LEU A 25 0.78 28.95 -5.98
N PHE A 26 0.05 28.29 -5.08
CA PHE A 26 -1.26 27.73 -5.39
C PHE A 26 -2.38 28.79 -5.49
N ASN A 27 -2.17 29.98 -4.93
CA ASN A 27 -3.19 31.02 -4.87
C ASN A 27 -2.99 32.20 -5.85
N ASN A 28 -1.86 32.31 -6.54
CA ASN A 28 -1.58 33.40 -7.49
C ASN A 28 -0.90 32.90 -8.77
N ASP A 29 -1.23 33.54 -9.90
CA ASP A 29 -0.63 33.33 -11.23
C ASP A 29 0.90 33.12 -11.20
N ILE A 30 1.32 31.91 -11.52
CA ILE A 30 2.66 31.30 -11.32
C ILE A 30 3.76 31.95 -12.19
N SER A 31 3.48 32.98 -12.95
CA SER A 31 4.40 33.50 -13.99
C SER A 31 5.56 34.41 -13.52
N LYS A 32 5.84 34.52 -12.19
CA LYS A 32 6.80 35.58 -11.74
C LYS A 32 7.75 35.28 -10.58
N ILE A 33 7.90 34.04 -10.09
CA ILE A 33 8.87 33.76 -9.03
C ILE A 33 9.66 32.49 -9.40
N ASP A 34 10.94 32.66 -9.77
CA ASP A 34 11.89 31.57 -9.93
C ASP A 34 12.28 31.03 -8.54
N ILE A 35 11.45 30.16 -7.97
CA ILE A 35 11.83 29.37 -6.79
C ILE A 35 12.62 28.17 -7.31
N VAL A 36 13.86 28.04 -6.92
CA VAL A 36 14.66 26.85 -7.16
C VAL A 36 14.43 25.92 -6.00
N PHE A 37 13.66 24.86 -6.20
CA PHE A 37 13.50 23.77 -5.22
C PHE A 37 14.79 22.96 -5.14
N ASP A 38 15.19 22.54 -3.93
CA ASP A 38 16.15 21.47 -3.81
C ASP A 38 15.47 20.10 -4.04
N VAL A 39 16.26 19.01 -4.09
CA VAL A 39 15.75 17.66 -4.38
C VAL A 39 14.69 17.24 -3.37
N ASN A 40 14.91 17.50 -2.09
CA ASN A 40 13.99 17.08 -1.03
C ASN A 40 12.70 17.91 -1.04
N ASP A 41 12.81 19.22 -1.21
CA ASP A 41 11.65 20.11 -1.32
C ASP A 41 10.78 19.72 -2.53
N LEU A 42 11.41 19.35 -3.64
CA LEU A 42 10.70 18.95 -4.85
C LEU A 42 10.00 17.58 -4.66
N LEU A 43 10.63 16.62 -4.00
CA LEU A 43 10.02 15.32 -3.66
C LEU A 43 8.80 15.49 -2.74
N GLU A 44 8.91 16.35 -1.70
CA GLU A 44 7.81 16.60 -0.74
C GLU A 44 6.56 17.18 -1.43
N HIS A 45 6.76 18.01 -2.46
CA HIS A 45 5.66 18.70 -3.15
C HIS A 45 5.28 18.08 -4.50
N TRP A 46 5.98 17.02 -4.94
CA TRP A 46 5.82 16.44 -6.27
C TRP A 46 4.39 16.05 -6.62
N SER A 47 3.69 15.41 -5.70
CA SER A 47 2.30 14.96 -5.88
C SER A 47 1.29 16.11 -6.03
N GLN A 48 1.66 17.34 -5.66
CA GLN A 48 0.79 18.52 -5.71
C GLN A 48 0.91 19.26 -7.05
N PHE A 49 1.99 19.02 -7.83
CA PHE A 49 2.22 19.64 -9.11
C PHE A 49 1.42 18.96 -10.25
N SER A 50 0.94 19.78 -11.20
CA SER A 50 0.44 19.26 -12.47
C SER A 50 1.60 18.72 -13.33
N PHE A 51 1.29 17.88 -14.32
CA PHE A 51 2.30 17.32 -15.23
C PHE A 51 3.23 18.38 -15.85
N ASP A 52 2.67 19.46 -16.41
CA ASP A 52 3.46 20.55 -17.00
C ASP A 52 4.38 21.24 -15.98
N GLN A 53 3.92 21.37 -14.74
CA GLN A 53 4.72 21.93 -13.64
C GLN A 53 5.86 20.99 -13.26
N ARG A 54 5.59 19.68 -13.16
CA ARG A 54 6.58 18.65 -12.88
C ARG A 54 7.70 18.67 -13.90
N GLN A 55 7.39 18.66 -15.18
CA GLN A 55 8.39 18.76 -16.23
C GLN A 55 9.21 20.06 -16.13
N THR A 56 8.54 21.20 -15.87
CA THR A 56 9.21 22.49 -15.76
C THR A 56 10.18 22.55 -14.59
N GLU A 57 9.77 22.07 -13.41
CA GLU A 57 10.61 22.07 -12.20
C GLU A 57 11.75 21.08 -12.32
N PHE A 58 11.49 19.87 -12.85
CA PHE A 58 12.53 18.88 -13.10
C PHE A 58 13.64 19.37 -14.04
N LEU A 59 13.29 20.11 -15.11
CA LEU A 59 14.24 20.66 -16.06
C LEU A 59 15.11 21.78 -15.46
N LYS A 60 14.74 22.35 -14.32
CA LYS A 60 15.57 23.35 -13.61
C LYS A 60 16.66 22.71 -12.76
N LEU A 61 16.53 21.43 -12.43
CA LEU A 61 17.52 20.71 -11.62
C LEU A 61 18.86 20.57 -12.35
N HIS A 62 19.95 20.64 -11.59
CA HIS A 62 21.26 20.25 -12.12
C HIS A 62 21.28 18.74 -12.40
N ARG A 63 22.09 18.28 -13.36
CA ARG A 63 22.07 16.89 -13.84
C ARG A 63 22.21 15.86 -12.69
N THR A 64 23.11 16.08 -11.74
CA THR A 64 23.31 15.22 -10.57
C THR A 64 22.07 15.13 -9.69
N ASP A 65 21.47 16.28 -9.45
CA ASP A 65 20.28 16.40 -8.58
C ASP A 65 19.05 15.81 -9.28
N ALA A 66 18.97 15.97 -10.59
CA ALA A 66 17.94 15.36 -11.43
C ALA A 66 18.05 13.82 -11.46
N GLU A 67 19.28 13.26 -11.48
CA GLU A 67 19.49 11.81 -11.40
C GLU A 67 19.10 11.27 -10.02
N GLU A 68 19.49 11.95 -8.93
CA GLU A 68 19.09 11.60 -7.57
C GLU A 68 17.57 11.70 -7.40
N PHE A 69 16.97 12.78 -7.88
CA PHE A 69 15.51 12.98 -7.84
C PHE A 69 14.78 11.86 -8.59
N PHE A 70 15.20 11.54 -9.82
CA PHE A 70 14.58 10.53 -10.65
C PHE A 70 14.59 9.13 -10.00
N LEU A 71 15.70 8.76 -9.35
CA LEU A 71 15.83 7.48 -8.65
C LEU A 71 14.95 7.38 -7.39
N ASN A 72 14.50 8.51 -6.82
CA ASN A 72 13.60 8.54 -5.68
C ASN A 72 12.10 8.63 -6.07
N LEU A 73 11.78 8.72 -7.36
CA LEU A 73 10.39 8.69 -7.83
C LEU A 73 9.87 7.25 -7.92
N ASN A 74 8.56 7.08 -7.74
CA ASN A 74 7.90 5.81 -8.04
C ASN A 74 7.88 5.53 -9.56
N ALA A 75 7.63 4.28 -9.95
CA ALA A 75 7.69 3.83 -11.34
C ALA A 75 6.71 4.60 -12.26
N SER A 76 5.51 4.94 -11.77
CA SER A 76 4.51 5.70 -12.52
C SER A 76 4.97 7.12 -12.84
N ASP A 77 5.48 7.85 -11.81
CA ASP A 77 6.03 9.19 -11.98
C ASP A 77 7.29 9.19 -12.89
N GLN A 78 8.15 8.16 -12.76
CA GLN A 78 9.32 7.97 -13.64
C GLN A 78 8.89 7.77 -15.09
N TYR A 79 7.90 6.89 -15.32
CA TYR A 79 7.38 6.61 -16.67
C TYR A 79 6.77 7.85 -17.31
N GLU A 80 5.93 8.58 -16.55
CA GLU A 80 5.29 9.82 -16.99
C GLU A 80 6.34 10.87 -17.36
N LEU A 81 7.36 11.04 -16.51
CA LEU A 81 8.39 12.06 -16.68
C LEU A 81 9.24 11.86 -17.95
N ILE A 82 9.62 10.61 -18.26
CA ILE A 82 10.45 10.32 -19.43
C ILE A 82 9.64 10.06 -20.70
N GLY A 83 8.30 9.96 -20.59
CA GLY A 83 7.42 9.55 -21.70
C GLY A 83 7.55 10.42 -22.96
N ASP A 84 7.75 11.73 -22.77
CA ASP A 84 7.87 12.71 -23.85
C ASP A 84 9.32 12.93 -24.34
N TYR A 85 10.30 12.29 -23.71
CA TYR A 85 11.71 12.42 -24.09
C TYR A 85 12.04 11.60 -25.34
N THR A 86 13.12 12.01 -26.05
CA THR A 86 13.61 11.24 -27.18
C THR A 86 14.15 9.86 -26.72
N LEU A 87 14.15 8.87 -27.60
CA LEU A 87 14.65 7.51 -27.28
C LEU A 87 16.09 7.52 -26.72
N LEU A 88 16.93 8.46 -27.14
CA LEU A 88 18.30 8.59 -26.60
C LEU A 88 18.31 9.09 -25.16
N GLU A 89 17.43 10.05 -24.83
CA GLU A 89 17.26 10.56 -23.48
C GLU A 89 16.62 9.49 -22.58
N GLN A 90 15.52 8.85 -23.02
CA GLN A 90 14.91 7.73 -22.30
C GLN A 90 15.95 6.65 -21.98
N ARG A 91 16.81 6.27 -22.94
CA ARG A 91 17.89 5.32 -22.72
C ARG A 91 18.86 5.79 -21.62
N SER A 92 19.14 7.10 -21.54
CA SER A 92 20.07 7.60 -20.51
C SER A 92 19.48 7.51 -19.09
N TRP A 93 18.18 7.67 -18.95
CA TRP A 93 17.47 7.54 -17.68
C TRP A 93 17.29 6.08 -17.27
N LEU A 94 16.82 5.22 -18.19
CA LEU A 94 16.66 3.78 -17.94
C LEU A 94 17.95 3.08 -17.51
N ARG A 95 19.12 3.58 -17.88
CA ARG A 95 20.41 3.03 -17.46
C ARG A 95 20.79 3.33 -16.00
N LEU A 96 20.11 4.26 -15.37
CA LEU A 96 20.32 4.59 -13.95
C LEU A 96 19.61 3.59 -13.05
N LEU A 97 18.51 3.01 -13.54
CA LEU A 97 17.65 2.11 -12.78
C LEU A 97 18.31 0.74 -12.55
N ALA A 98 18.03 0.17 -11.39
CA ALA A 98 18.25 -1.23 -11.11
C ALA A 98 17.30 -2.10 -11.97
N PRO A 99 17.52 -3.41 -12.11
CA PRO A 99 16.68 -4.24 -12.99
C PRO A 99 15.23 -4.35 -12.56
N ASP A 100 14.94 -4.35 -11.26
CA ASP A 100 13.63 -4.33 -10.65
C ASP A 100 12.92 -3.01 -10.92
N ASP A 101 13.50 -1.86 -10.56
CA ASP A 101 12.95 -0.53 -10.88
C ASP A 101 12.69 -0.38 -12.39
N ALA A 102 13.58 -0.90 -13.23
CA ALA A 102 13.37 -0.87 -14.68
C ALA A 102 12.24 -1.81 -15.13
N ALA A 103 12.00 -2.92 -14.42
CA ALA A 103 10.86 -3.80 -14.68
C ALA A 103 9.55 -3.10 -14.31
N ASP A 104 9.48 -2.46 -13.14
CA ASP A 104 8.31 -1.73 -12.66
C ASP A 104 7.96 -0.57 -13.60
N LEU A 105 8.95 0.24 -14.00
CA LEU A 105 8.73 1.31 -14.98
C LEU A 105 8.19 0.77 -16.33
N ILE A 106 8.64 -0.41 -16.77
CA ILE A 106 8.19 -1.03 -18.02
C ILE A 106 6.78 -1.64 -17.86
N GLN A 107 6.40 -2.06 -16.66
CA GLN A 107 5.04 -2.51 -16.34
C GLN A 107 4.04 -1.36 -16.44
N GLU A 108 4.36 -0.16 -15.95
CA GLU A 108 3.57 1.03 -16.11
C GLU A 108 3.22 1.33 -17.59
N ALA A 109 4.14 1.03 -18.51
CA ALA A 109 3.89 1.17 -19.95
C ALA A 109 2.80 0.22 -20.47
N GLN A 110 2.48 -0.86 -19.72
CA GLN A 110 1.41 -1.80 -20.08
C GLN A 110 0.03 -1.29 -19.63
N ASP A 111 -0.03 -0.41 -18.64
CA ASP A 111 -1.28 0.13 -18.10
C ASP A 111 -1.76 1.41 -18.79
N ASP A 112 -0.92 2.03 -19.64
CA ASP A 112 -1.30 3.19 -20.45
C ASP A 112 -2.36 2.83 -21.51
N GLU A 113 -3.62 3.15 -21.27
CA GLU A 113 -4.77 2.86 -22.15
C GLU A 113 -4.67 3.53 -23.55
N LYS A 114 -3.78 4.50 -23.74
CA LYS A 114 -3.72 5.33 -24.93
C LYS A 114 -2.82 4.82 -26.06
N LYS A 115 -1.97 3.84 -25.81
CA LYS A 115 -0.97 3.34 -26.77
C LYS A 115 -1.04 1.82 -26.94
N ASN A 116 -0.44 1.31 -28.02
CA ASN A 116 -0.30 -0.13 -28.23
C ASN A 116 0.69 -0.70 -27.19
N LYS A 117 0.15 -1.17 -26.08
CA LYS A 117 0.85 -1.58 -24.84
C LYS A 117 2.11 -2.43 -25.11
N GLU A 118 1.95 -3.47 -25.90
CA GLU A 118 3.04 -4.41 -26.25
C GLU A 118 4.17 -3.73 -27.01
N GLN A 119 3.84 -2.81 -27.93
CA GLN A 119 4.82 -2.11 -28.72
C GLN A 119 5.68 -1.15 -27.89
N LYS A 120 5.06 -0.47 -26.90
CA LYS A 120 5.79 0.45 -26.00
C LYS A 120 6.72 -0.31 -25.06
N LYS A 121 6.26 -1.44 -24.52
CA LYS A 121 7.08 -2.36 -23.72
C LYS A 121 8.32 -2.83 -24.51
N GLU A 122 8.13 -3.32 -25.74
CA GLU A 122 9.25 -3.75 -26.58
C GLU A 122 10.21 -2.58 -26.91
N GLU A 123 9.68 -1.39 -27.12
CA GLU A 123 10.48 -0.18 -27.36
C GLU A 123 11.39 0.11 -26.16
N LEU A 124 10.84 0.19 -24.94
CA LEU A 124 11.61 0.43 -23.71
C LEU A 124 12.63 -0.69 -23.45
N LEU A 125 12.22 -1.96 -23.59
CA LEU A 125 13.13 -3.10 -23.49
C LEU A 125 14.29 -3.05 -24.51
N SER A 126 14.09 -2.43 -25.67
CA SER A 126 15.13 -2.26 -26.69
C SER A 126 16.18 -1.23 -26.31
N LEU A 127 15.86 -0.31 -25.38
CA LEU A 127 16.77 0.73 -24.91
C LEU A 127 17.75 0.24 -23.85
N LEU A 128 17.44 -0.88 -23.17
CA LEU A 128 18.30 -1.51 -22.19
C LEU A 128 19.51 -2.21 -22.84
N ASP A 129 20.59 -2.33 -22.08
CA ASP A 129 21.71 -3.15 -22.52
C ASP A 129 21.34 -4.66 -22.49
N PRO A 130 22.06 -5.54 -23.21
CA PRO A 130 21.69 -6.95 -23.37
C PRO A 130 21.68 -7.75 -22.07
N GLN A 131 22.41 -7.33 -21.03
CA GLN A 131 22.42 -7.99 -19.74
C GLN A 131 21.19 -7.56 -18.92
N THR A 132 20.99 -6.28 -18.72
CA THR A 132 19.84 -5.72 -17.99
C THR A 132 18.53 -6.15 -18.67
N LYS A 133 18.45 -6.16 -20.00
CA LYS A 133 17.27 -6.67 -20.72
C LYS A 133 16.92 -8.12 -20.37
N ARG A 134 17.91 -8.99 -20.16
CA ARG A 134 17.68 -10.38 -19.75
C ARG A 134 17.21 -10.47 -18.32
N GLU A 135 17.78 -9.65 -17.42
CA GLU A 135 17.40 -9.57 -16.01
C GLU A 135 15.95 -9.07 -15.88
N VAL A 136 15.62 -7.96 -16.53
CA VAL A 136 14.25 -7.40 -16.57
C VAL A 136 13.23 -8.37 -17.16
N ASN A 137 13.55 -9.03 -18.29
CA ASN A 137 12.63 -10.03 -18.86
C ASN A 137 12.39 -11.23 -17.93
N ALA A 138 13.37 -11.59 -17.11
CA ALA A 138 13.20 -12.64 -16.11
C ALA A 138 12.28 -12.20 -14.96
N LEU A 139 12.38 -10.93 -14.53
CA LEU A 139 11.50 -10.34 -13.51
C LEU A 139 10.06 -10.21 -14.02
N LEU A 140 9.87 -9.67 -15.23
CA LEU A 140 8.58 -9.53 -15.88
C LEU A 140 7.82 -10.85 -16.15
N ALA A 141 8.47 -11.99 -15.94
CA ALA A 141 7.83 -13.31 -16.03
C ALA A 141 7.10 -13.72 -14.74
N TYR A 142 7.36 -13.04 -13.62
CA TYR A 142 6.67 -13.24 -12.35
C TYR A 142 5.49 -12.29 -12.22
N ALA A 143 4.57 -12.61 -11.32
CA ALA A 143 3.51 -11.67 -10.93
C ALA A 143 4.11 -10.52 -10.11
N GLU A 144 3.62 -9.32 -10.31
CA GLU A 144 4.09 -8.08 -9.70
C GLU A 144 4.06 -8.13 -8.18
N ASP A 145 2.97 -8.67 -7.62
CA ASP A 145 2.73 -8.78 -6.18
C ASP A 145 3.50 -9.92 -5.49
N ASN A 146 4.35 -10.65 -6.22
CA ASN A 146 5.08 -11.78 -5.66
C ASN A 146 6.56 -11.46 -5.45
N ALA A 147 7.22 -12.21 -4.56
CA ALA A 147 8.67 -12.10 -4.31
C ALA A 147 9.52 -12.05 -5.59
N GLY A 148 9.11 -12.78 -6.62
CA GLY A 148 9.80 -12.80 -7.91
C GLY A 148 9.63 -11.51 -8.72
N GLY A 149 8.53 -10.76 -8.54
CA GLY A 149 8.28 -9.46 -9.16
C GLY A 149 9.11 -8.36 -8.52
N ILE A 150 9.07 -8.29 -7.18
CA ILE A 150 9.71 -7.23 -6.40
C ILE A 150 11.18 -7.50 -6.03
N MET A 151 11.78 -8.63 -6.47
CA MET A 151 13.16 -8.98 -6.12
C MET A 151 14.18 -8.29 -7.01
N ASN A 152 15.32 -7.91 -6.43
CA ASN A 152 16.49 -7.54 -7.18
C ASN A 152 17.40 -8.75 -7.47
N SER A 153 17.80 -8.93 -8.72
CA SER A 153 18.70 -10.02 -9.16
C SER A 153 20.18 -9.74 -8.91
N ARG A 154 20.54 -8.50 -8.53
CA ARG A 154 21.93 -8.03 -8.36
C ARG A 154 22.34 -8.00 -6.90
N PHE A 155 22.76 -9.12 -6.38
CA PHE A 155 23.23 -9.29 -5.01
C PHE A 155 24.66 -9.83 -4.95
N ILE A 156 25.34 -9.64 -3.81
CA ILE A 156 26.72 -10.08 -3.60
C ILE A 156 26.78 -11.58 -3.35
N ARG A 157 27.57 -12.28 -4.16
CA ARG A 157 27.76 -13.73 -4.15
C ARG A 157 29.16 -14.10 -3.71
N LEU A 158 29.28 -15.01 -2.75
CA LEU A 158 30.55 -15.56 -2.27
C LEU A 158 30.58 -17.09 -2.42
N ARG A 159 31.78 -17.64 -2.30
CA ARG A 159 31.97 -19.09 -2.25
C ARG A 159 32.49 -19.53 -0.88
N PRO A 160 32.04 -20.68 -0.35
CA PRO A 160 32.38 -21.12 1.02
C PRO A 160 33.89 -21.30 1.25
N TYR A 161 34.64 -21.72 0.22
CA TYR A 161 36.05 -21.96 0.31
C TYR A 161 36.97 -20.72 0.24
N MET A 162 36.42 -19.57 -0.11
CA MET A 162 37.18 -18.29 -0.12
C MET A 162 37.58 -17.92 1.31
N ASN A 163 38.80 -17.34 1.44
CA ASN A 163 39.15 -16.68 2.69
C ASN A 163 38.59 -15.26 2.74
N VAL A 164 38.54 -14.65 3.92
CA VAL A 164 37.93 -13.34 4.16
C VAL A 164 38.57 -12.23 3.30
N ASP A 165 39.90 -12.19 3.18
CA ASP A 165 40.59 -11.18 2.39
C ASP A 165 40.28 -11.34 0.88
N GLU A 166 40.23 -12.58 0.38
CA GLU A 166 39.79 -12.86 -0.99
C GLU A 166 38.33 -12.42 -1.20
N ALA A 167 37.43 -12.73 -0.26
CA ALA A 167 36.04 -12.34 -0.33
C ALA A 167 35.86 -10.83 -0.37
N ILE A 168 36.54 -10.07 0.52
CA ILE A 168 36.52 -8.61 0.51
C ILE A 168 37.04 -8.03 -0.81
N SER A 169 38.14 -8.62 -1.36
CA SER A 169 38.67 -8.19 -2.64
C SER A 169 37.68 -8.47 -3.79
N TYR A 170 37.00 -9.60 -3.75
CA TYR A 170 35.99 -9.98 -4.72
C TYR A 170 34.74 -9.09 -4.63
N ILE A 171 34.28 -8.77 -3.41
CA ILE A 171 33.18 -7.84 -3.18
C ILE A 171 33.48 -6.45 -3.75
N ARG A 172 34.70 -5.95 -3.59
CA ARG A 172 35.11 -4.64 -4.16
C ARG A 172 35.00 -4.62 -5.69
N ILE A 173 35.14 -5.78 -6.35
CA ILE A 173 34.97 -5.89 -7.80
C ILE A 173 33.47 -5.90 -8.14
N GLN A 174 32.67 -6.68 -7.41
CA GLN A 174 31.22 -6.76 -7.63
C GLN A 174 30.53 -5.40 -7.34
N ALA A 175 30.92 -4.71 -6.27
CA ALA A 175 30.35 -3.40 -5.89
C ALA A 175 30.65 -2.26 -6.87
N LYS A 176 31.49 -2.49 -7.89
CA LYS A 176 31.67 -1.56 -9.02
C LYS A 176 30.58 -1.73 -10.09
N THR A 177 29.92 -2.85 -10.11
CA THR A 177 28.69 -3.08 -10.86
C THR A 177 27.53 -2.73 -9.93
N GLN A 178 26.44 -2.21 -10.44
CA GLN A 178 25.24 -1.85 -9.65
C GLN A 178 24.77 -3.08 -8.84
N VAL A 179 25.11 -3.10 -7.56
CA VAL A 179 24.62 -4.08 -6.58
C VAL A 179 23.68 -3.32 -5.66
N GLU A 180 22.48 -3.85 -5.45
CA GLU A 180 21.41 -3.18 -4.73
C GLU A 180 21.80 -2.85 -3.29
N THR A 181 22.21 -3.83 -2.55
CA THR A 181 22.60 -3.63 -1.15
C THR A 181 23.93 -4.25 -0.81
N ILE A 182 24.66 -3.61 0.09
CA ILE A 182 25.94 -4.09 0.62
C ILE A 182 25.84 -4.59 2.08
N TYR A 183 24.63 -4.80 2.62
CA TYR A 183 24.49 -5.25 4.02
C TYR A 183 24.90 -6.70 4.21
N TYR A 184 24.62 -7.56 3.23
CA TYR A 184 24.85 -9.00 3.27
C TYR A 184 25.53 -9.50 2.00
N ALA A 185 26.33 -10.55 2.18
CA ALA A 185 26.86 -11.36 1.09
C ALA A 185 26.35 -12.81 1.22
N TYR A 186 25.87 -13.37 0.13
CA TYR A 186 25.22 -14.68 0.10
C TYR A 186 26.22 -15.74 -0.37
N VAL A 187 26.37 -16.78 0.43
CA VAL A 187 27.29 -17.88 0.18
C VAL A 187 26.57 -18.97 -0.60
N LEU A 188 27.01 -19.20 -1.85
CA LEU A 188 26.34 -20.11 -2.77
C LEU A 188 27.20 -21.30 -3.11
N SER A 189 26.55 -22.47 -3.30
CA SER A 189 27.15 -23.65 -3.91
C SER A 189 27.46 -23.43 -5.40
N PRO A 190 28.21 -24.32 -6.07
CA PRO A 190 28.38 -24.26 -7.52
C PRO A 190 27.07 -24.30 -8.31
N GLU A 191 26.04 -24.98 -7.76
CA GLU A 191 24.69 -25.12 -8.33
C GLU A 191 23.77 -23.92 -8.00
N GLN A 192 24.36 -22.84 -7.45
CA GLN A 192 23.61 -21.60 -7.03
C GLN A 192 22.64 -21.79 -5.87
N LYS A 193 22.77 -22.85 -5.08
CA LYS A 193 21.98 -23.04 -3.88
C LYS A 193 22.54 -22.22 -2.72
N LEU A 194 21.66 -21.61 -1.91
CA LEU A 194 22.05 -20.82 -0.76
C LEU A 194 22.60 -21.76 0.34
N LEU A 195 23.84 -21.53 0.75
CA LEU A 195 24.50 -22.26 1.86
C LEU A 195 24.52 -21.45 3.16
N GLY A 196 24.56 -20.13 3.05
CA GLY A 196 24.60 -19.25 4.22
C GLY A 196 24.68 -17.78 3.80
N VAL A 197 24.69 -16.91 4.80
CA VAL A 197 24.81 -15.47 4.67
C VAL A 197 25.89 -14.96 5.60
N VAL A 198 26.61 -13.93 5.18
CA VAL A 198 27.61 -13.22 6.01
C VAL A 198 27.31 -11.73 5.92
N SER A 199 27.20 -11.07 7.06
CA SER A 199 27.08 -9.63 7.08
C SER A 199 28.43 -8.96 6.82
N PHE A 200 28.41 -7.74 6.27
CA PHE A 200 29.65 -6.97 6.08
C PHE A 200 30.36 -6.69 7.42
N ARG A 201 29.61 -6.51 8.50
CA ARG A 201 30.16 -6.34 9.84
C ARG A 201 31.01 -7.55 10.26
N GLU A 202 30.53 -8.75 10.00
CA GLU A 202 31.25 -9.99 10.33
C GLU A 202 32.48 -10.19 9.43
N LEU A 203 32.37 -9.90 8.14
CA LEU A 203 33.47 -9.91 7.22
C LEU A 203 34.62 -8.99 7.65
N PHE A 204 34.30 -7.76 8.05
CA PHE A 204 35.32 -6.80 8.50
C PHE A 204 35.86 -7.10 9.89
N ALA A 205 35.13 -7.78 10.75
CA ALA A 205 35.56 -8.18 12.09
C ALA A 205 36.38 -9.48 12.09
N ALA A 206 36.25 -10.30 11.06
CA ALA A 206 36.90 -11.62 10.98
C ALA A 206 38.39 -11.50 10.62
N ASN A 207 39.16 -12.53 11.01
CA ASN A 207 40.54 -12.66 10.55
C ASN A 207 40.59 -12.99 9.05
N GLY A 208 41.40 -12.27 8.28
CA GLY A 208 41.49 -12.39 6.83
C GLY A 208 41.78 -13.80 6.29
N LEU A 209 42.45 -14.66 7.09
CA LEU A 209 42.78 -16.05 6.72
C LEU A 209 41.65 -17.05 7.00
N LYS A 210 40.59 -16.69 7.76
CA LYS A 210 39.45 -17.57 7.96
C LYS A 210 38.69 -17.78 6.68
N LYS A 211 38.12 -18.97 6.52
CA LYS A 211 37.21 -19.23 5.39
C LYS A 211 35.84 -18.68 5.63
N ILE A 212 35.14 -18.36 4.55
CA ILE A 212 33.75 -17.89 4.60
C ILE A 212 32.84 -18.94 5.25
N GLU A 213 33.05 -20.24 4.99
CA GLU A 213 32.31 -21.34 5.61
C GLU A 213 32.41 -21.38 7.13
N ASP A 214 33.48 -20.82 7.73
CA ASP A 214 33.70 -20.79 9.17
C ASP A 214 33.01 -19.60 9.85
N ILE A 215 32.56 -18.60 9.11
CA ILE A 215 31.96 -17.37 9.64
C ILE A 215 30.54 -17.12 9.16
N MET A 216 30.06 -17.88 8.16
CA MET A 216 28.72 -17.72 7.63
C MET A 216 27.64 -18.27 8.59
N HIS A 217 26.49 -17.66 8.59
CA HIS A 217 25.27 -18.17 9.20
C HIS A 217 24.54 -19.08 8.22
N THR A 218 24.24 -20.30 8.64
CA THR A 218 23.56 -21.30 7.80
C THR A 218 22.06 -21.39 8.02
N ASP A 219 21.58 -20.87 9.16
CA ASP A 219 20.15 -20.77 9.46
C ASP A 219 19.58 -19.48 8.86
N VAL A 220 19.35 -19.52 7.55
CA VAL A 220 18.92 -18.35 6.76
C VAL A 220 17.45 -18.50 6.41
N ILE A 221 16.64 -17.51 6.79
CA ILE A 221 15.26 -17.39 6.31
C ILE A 221 15.32 -17.01 4.83
N GLN A 222 14.66 -17.81 3.99
CA GLN A 222 14.57 -17.65 2.55
C GLN A 222 13.12 -17.77 2.12
N ILE A 223 12.74 -17.08 1.05
CA ILE A 223 11.37 -17.04 0.54
C ILE A 223 11.32 -17.59 -0.89
N PRO A 224 10.25 -18.30 -1.28
CA PRO A 224 10.05 -18.73 -2.65
C PRO A 224 9.59 -17.57 -3.54
N VAL A 225 9.83 -17.63 -4.84
CA VAL A 225 9.49 -16.61 -5.85
C VAL A 225 8.00 -16.28 -5.94
N ASP A 226 7.12 -17.20 -5.53
CA ASP A 226 5.67 -17.09 -5.57
C ASP A 226 5.05 -16.63 -4.24
N LEU A 227 5.88 -16.21 -3.26
CA LEU A 227 5.37 -15.67 -2.01
C LEU A 227 4.82 -14.27 -2.24
N ASP A 228 3.61 -14.06 -1.77
CA ASP A 228 2.87 -12.80 -1.83
C ASP A 228 3.53 -11.67 -1.02
N GLN A 229 3.51 -10.43 -1.55
CA GLN A 229 4.16 -9.26 -0.95
C GLN A 229 3.65 -8.93 0.45
N GLU A 230 2.35 -9.15 0.75
CA GLU A 230 1.80 -8.93 2.09
C GLU A 230 2.48 -9.85 3.12
N GLN A 231 2.71 -11.13 2.76
CA GLN A 231 3.39 -12.08 3.63
C GLN A 231 4.88 -11.73 3.80
N ILE A 232 5.51 -11.19 2.76
CA ILE A 232 6.88 -10.68 2.82
C ILE A 232 6.96 -9.51 3.80
N GLY A 233 6.02 -8.54 3.72
CA GLY A 233 5.91 -7.43 4.67
C GLY A 233 5.79 -7.88 6.12
N GLN A 234 5.00 -8.93 6.38
CA GLN A 234 4.88 -9.54 7.71
C GLN A 234 6.21 -10.16 8.19
N LEU A 235 7.00 -10.77 7.30
CA LEU A 235 8.32 -11.33 7.65
C LEU A 235 9.33 -10.23 8.00
N PHE A 236 9.40 -9.16 7.21
CA PHE A 236 10.26 -8.01 7.49
C PHE A 236 9.90 -7.36 8.83
N SER A 237 8.62 -7.10 9.08
CA SER A 237 8.15 -6.53 10.35
C SER A 237 8.46 -7.42 11.55
N LYS A 238 8.44 -8.75 11.38
CA LYS A 238 8.68 -9.71 12.45
C LYS A 238 10.16 -9.90 12.81
N TYR A 239 11.03 -9.88 11.80
CA TYR A 239 12.43 -10.25 11.96
C TYR A 239 13.39 -9.08 11.79
N GLU A 240 12.89 -7.89 11.41
CA GLU A 240 13.67 -6.65 11.21
C GLU A 240 14.85 -6.85 10.22
N PHE A 241 14.63 -7.61 9.16
CA PHE A 241 15.65 -7.83 8.12
C PHE A 241 15.86 -6.59 7.26
N MET A 242 17.07 -6.47 6.68
CA MET A 242 17.37 -5.48 5.66
C MET A 242 17.22 -6.04 4.24
N ALA A 243 17.34 -7.36 4.10
CA ALA A 243 17.10 -8.08 2.86
C ALA A 243 16.84 -9.56 3.13
N ILE A 244 15.99 -10.21 2.31
CA ILE A 244 15.69 -11.64 2.39
C ILE A 244 16.01 -12.28 1.05
N PRO A 245 16.75 -13.42 1.00
CA PRO A 245 17.04 -14.14 -0.22
C PRO A 245 15.81 -14.86 -0.78
N VAL A 246 15.65 -14.79 -2.10
CA VAL A 246 14.58 -15.42 -2.87
C VAL A 246 15.12 -16.65 -3.59
N ILE A 247 14.38 -17.75 -3.52
CA ILE A 247 14.73 -19.03 -4.15
C ILE A 247 13.67 -19.48 -5.16
N ASP A 248 14.11 -20.12 -6.21
CA ASP A 248 13.24 -20.78 -7.19
C ASP A 248 12.78 -22.18 -6.73
N ALA A 249 11.98 -22.85 -7.57
CA ALA A 249 11.48 -24.21 -7.31
C ALA A 249 12.59 -25.26 -7.21
N ASP A 250 13.77 -25.02 -7.79
CA ASP A 250 14.97 -25.87 -7.70
C ASP A 250 15.82 -25.57 -6.46
N HIS A 251 15.36 -24.69 -5.57
CA HIS A 251 16.10 -24.15 -4.41
C HIS A 251 17.38 -23.40 -4.79
N LYS A 252 17.44 -22.79 -5.97
CA LYS A 252 18.52 -21.88 -6.36
C LYS A 252 18.15 -20.47 -5.97
N MET A 253 19.12 -19.73 -5.46
CA MET A 253 18.93 -18.32 -5.16
C MET A 253 18.89 -17.51 -6.45
N VAL A 254 17.80 -16.78 -6.67
CA VAL A 254 17.53 -15.99 -7.89
C VAL A 254 17.59 -14.49 -7.65
N GLY A 255 17.33 -14.03 -6.44
CA GLY A 255 17.33 -12.62 -6.09
C GLY A 255 17.33 -12.38 -4.59
N ILE A 256 17.15 -11.13 -4.23
CA ILE A 256 16.88 -10.63 -2.87
C ILE A 256 15.71 -9.68 -2.93
N VAL A 257 14.91 -9.65 -1.87
CA VAL A 257 13.95 -8.57 -1.63
C VAL A 257 14.52 -7.70 -0.54
N THR A 258 14.52 -6.39 -0.73
CA THR A 258 15.09 -5.43 0.21
C THR A 258 14.01 -4.76 1.06
N PHE A 259 14.42 -4.05 2.12
CA PHE A 259 13.47 -3.41 3.05
C PHE A 259 12.72 -2.25 2.41
N ASP A 260 13.38 -1.48 1.55
CA ASP A 260 12.83 -0.33 0.84
C ASP A 260 11.68 -0.74 -0.11
N ASP A 261 11.89 -1.78 -0.93
CA ASP A 261 10.85 -2.33 -1.82
C ASP A 261 9.64 -2.80 -1.02
N VAL A 262 9.90 -3.54 0.08
CA VAL A 262 8.84 -4.02 0.97
C VAL A 262 8.12 -2.87 1.67
N ALA A 263 8.81 -1.79 2.04
CA ALA A 263 8.18 -0.62 2.66
C ALA A 263 7.18 0.05 1.71
N THR A 264 7.53 0.13 0.41
CA THR A 264 6.63 0.62 -0.65
C THR A 264 5.43 -0.30 -0.81
N ALA A 265 5.65 -1.61 -0.97
CA ALA A 265 4.59 -2.60 -1.08
C ALA A 265 3.61 -2.58 0.13
N VAL A 266 4.14 -2.48 1.36
CA VAL A 266 3.30 -2.37 2.57
C VAL A 266 2.47 -1.08 2.58
N GLN A 267 2.98 0.02 2.05
CA GLN A 267 2.24 1.27 1.95
C GLN A 267 1.12 1.18 0.89
N GLU A 268 1.38 0.51 -0.23
CA GLU A 268 0.40 0.27 -1.28
C GLU A 268 -0.73 -0.63 -0.78
N GLU A 269 -0.41 -1.76 -0.14
CA GLU A 269 -1.38 -2.65 0.49
C GLU A 269 -2.24 -1.92 1.54
N ALA A 270 -1.60 -1.12 2.41
CA ALA A 270 -2.33 -0.34 3.41
C ALA A 270 -3.30 0.67 2.77
N THR A 271 -2.92 1.25 1.63
CA THR A 271 -3.76 2.18 0.86
C THR A 271 -4.90 1.42 0.19
N GLU A 272 -4.63 0.26 -0.40
CA GLU A 272 -5.67 -0.61 -0.97
C GLU A 272 -6.69 -1.05 0.08
N ASP A 273 -6.24 -1.45 1.25
CA ASP A 273 -7.10 -1.82 2.38
C ASP A 273 -8.02 -0.66 2.81
N ILE A 274 -7.50 0.56 2.86
CA ILE A 274 -8.30 1.77 3.15
C ILE A 274 -9.37 1.98 2.07
N HIS A 275 -9.04 1.79 0.80
CA HIS A 275 -9.99 1.90 -0.31
C HIS A 275 -11.06 0.80 -0.24
N LYS A 276 -10.68 -0.44 0.07
CA LYS A 276 -11.60 -1.57 0.29
C LYS A 276 -12.57 -1.30 1.44
N ILE A 277 -12.10 -0.72 2.55
CA ILE A 277 -12.96 -0.28 3.67
C ILE A 277 -13.98 0.76 3.19
N GLY A 278 -13.58 1.65 2.27
CA GLY A 278 -14.46 2.64 1.63
C GLY A 278 -15.40 2.07 0.57
N GLY A 279 -15.28 0.78 0.23
CA GLY A 279 -16.03 0.16 -0.88
C GLY A 279 -15.66 0.77 -2.24
N MET A 280 -14.40 1.10 -2.43
CA MET A 280 -13.85 1.66 -3.67
C MET A 280 -12.82 0.70 -4.26
N GLU A 281 -12.64 0.77 -5.57
CA GLU A 281 -11.48 0.16 -6.22
C GLU A 281 -10.20 0.94 -5.87
N PHE A 282 -9.06 0.27 -5.87
CA PHE A 282 -7.76 0.89 -5.62
C PHE A 282 -7.49 2.04 -6.61
N LEU A 283 -6.90 3.11 -6.10
CA LEU A 283 -6.51 4.28 -6.89
C LEU A 283 -5.01 4.19 -7.15
N ASP A 284 -4.63 4.01 -8.40
CA ASP A 284 -3.25 3.78 -8.84
C ASP A 284 -2.41 5.07 -8.88
N ALA A 285 -3.01 6.23 -8.58
CA ALA A 285 -2.34 7.51 -8.60
C ALA A 285 -2.82 8.42 -7.44
N PRO A 286 -2.05 9.45 -7.07
CA PRO A 286 -2.47 10.44 -6.09
C PRO A 286 -3.82 11.09 -6.44
N TYR A 287 -4.66 11.34 -5.43
CA TYR A 287 -6.04 11.82 -5.58
C TYR A 287 -6.22 12.99 -6.56
N MET A 288 -5.28 13.93 -6.60
CA MET A 288 -5.37 15.12 -7.47
C MET A 288 -5.01 14.84 -8.93
N GLN A 289 -4.39 13.71 -9.22
CA GLN A 289 -3.92 13.34 -10.56
C GLN A 289 -4.92 12.45 -11.30
N ILE A 290 -5.76 11.73 -10.56
CA ILE A 290 -6.76 10.83 -11.14
C ILE A 290 -7.79 11.62 -11.93
N SER A 291 -8.07 11.19 -13.14
CA SER A 291 -9.08 11.82 -13.99
C SER A 291 -10.48 11.70 -13.38
N PHE A 292 -11.33 12.72 -13.62
CA PHE A 292 -12.69 12.72 -13.11
C PHE A 292 -13.49 11.46 -13.51
N PHE A 293 -13.35 11.01 -14.75
CA PHE A 293 -14.09 9.84 -15.25
C PHE A 293 -13.59 8.54 -14.64
N GLU A 294 -12.31 8.41 -14.42
CA GLU A 294 -11.70 7.26 -13.76
C GLU A 294 -12.13 7.17 -12.30
N MET A 295 -12.05 8.27 -11.55
CA MET A 295 -12.54 8.34 -10.19
C MET A 295 -14.02 8.02 -10.11
N LEU A 296 -14.83 8.50 -11.05
CA LEU A 296 -16.26 8.17 -11.13
C LEU A 296 -16.46 6.66 -11.32
N ARG A 297 -15.73 6.03 -12.24
CA ARG A 297 -15.80 4.59 -12.52
C ARG A 297 -15.42 3.76 -11.30
N LYS A 298 -14.27 4.05 -10.68
CA LYS A 298 -13.76 3.32 -9.51
C LYS A 298 -14.70 3.41 -8.28
N ARG A 299 -15.50 4.45 -8.17
CA ARG A 299 -16.49 4.64 -7.09
C ARG A 299 -17.89 4.15 -7.43
N ALA A 300 -18.29 4.25 -8.70
CA ALA A 300 -19.66 4.00 -9.12
C ALA A 300 -20.07 2.53 -8.99
N GLY A 301 -19.16 1.59 -9.23
CA GLY A 301 -19.48 0.15 -9.25
C GLY A 301 -20.14 -0.30 -7.96
N TRP A 302 -19.48 -0.08 -6.84
CA TRP A 302 -20.02 -0.45 -5.52
C TRP A 302 -21.28 0.33 -5.15
N LEU A 303 -21.30 1.65 -5.40
CA LEU A 303 -22.47 2.49 -5.11
C LEU A 303 -23.70 2.04 -5.90
N MET A 304 -23.56 1.60 -7.15
CA MET A 304 -24.67 1.06 -7.93
C MET A 304 -25.23 -0.23 -7.32
N ILE A 305 -24.37 -1.13 -6.85
CA ILE A 305 -24.80 -2.37 -6.17
C ILE A 305 -25.58 -2.02 -4.89
N LEU A 306 -25.07 -1.10 -4.08
CA LEU A 306 -25.75 -0.65 -2.87
C LEU A 306 -27.11 0.01 -3.20
N PHE A 307 -27.15 0.88 -4.22
CA PHE A 307 -28.39 1.53 -4.65
C PHE A 307 -29.46 0.54 -5.09
N VAL A 308 -29.07 -0.49 -5.86
CA VAL A 308 -29.99 -1.59 -6.24
C VAL A 308 -30.48 -2.34 -4.99
N GLY A 309 -29.59 -2.57 -4.02
CA GLY A 309 -29.97 -3.15 -2.72
C GLY A 309 -31.01 -2.31 -1.98
N GLU A 310 -30.88 -0.98 -1.99
CA GLU A 310 -31.88 -0.08 -1.38
C GLU A 310 -33.23 -0.08 -2.09
N MET A 311 -33.26 -0.34 -3.41
CA MET A 311 -34.55 -0.50 -4.13
C MET A 311 -35.36 -1.70 -3.61
N PHE A 312 -34.69 -2.78 -3.16
CA PHE A 312 -35.38 -3.88 -2.49
C PHE A 312 -35.96 -3.46 -1.14
N THR A 313 -35.27 -2.58 -0.40
CA THR A 313 -35.80 -2.00 0.84
C THR A 313 -37.07 -1.17 0.57
N ALA A 314 -37.07 -0.35 -0.47
CA ALA A 314 -38.26 0.40 -0.88
C ALA A 314 -39.42 -0.53 -1.25
N SER A 315 -39.16 -1.63 -1.95
CA SER A 315 -40.16 -2.63 -2.30
C SER A 315 -40.73 -3.34 -1.07
N ALA A 316 -39.89 -3.66 -0.09
CA ALA A 316 -40.31 -4.26 1.17
C ALA A 316 -41.20 -3.28 1.98
N LEU A 317 -40.82 -1.99 2.05
CA LEU A 317 -41.62 -0.97 2.71
C LEU A 317 -43.00 -0.81 2.02
N GLY A 318 -43.05 -0.83 0.68
CA GLY A 318 -44.30 -0.82 -0.07
C GLY A 318 -45.20 -2.03 0.22
N TYR A 319 -44.61 -3.23 0.34
CA TYR A 319 -45.37 -4.44 0.71
C TYR A 319 -46.01 -4.33 2.10
N PHE A 320 -45.32 -3.74 3.06
CA PHE A 320 -45.82 -3.56 4.43
C PHE A 320 -46.49 -2.20 4.66
N GLU A 321 -46.82 -1.44 3.61
CA GLU A 321 -47.39 -0.08 3.72
C GLU A 321 -48.63 -0.02 4.63
N ASN A 322 -49.56 -0.96 4.47
CA ASN A 322 -50.79 -0.99 5.28
C ASN A 322 -50.53 -1.18 6.77
N GLU A 323 -49.53 -1.97 7.12
CA GLU A 323 -49.14 -2.18 8.53
C GLU A 323 -48.40 -0.97 9.09
N LEU A 324 -47.55 -0.34 8.27
CA LEU A 324 -46.89 0.92 8.64
C LEU A 324 -47.86 2.06 8.82
N GLN A 325 -48.92 2.16 8.01
CA GLN A 325 -49.96 3.16 8.17
C GLN A 325 -50.74 2.97 9.47
N ARG A 326 -50.94 1.74 9.96
CA ARG A 326 -51.57 1.46 11.27
C ARG A 326 -50.69 1.83 12.43
N ALA A 327 -49.38 1.85 12.24
CA ALA A 327 -48.42 2.15 13.28
C ALA A 327 -47.38 3.20 12.82
N VAL A 328 -47.86 4.35 12.32
CA VAL A 328 -47.04 5.45 11.76
C VAL A 328 -45.90 5.84 12.71
N VAL A 329 -46.12 5.73 14.02
CA VAL A 329 -45.10 6.01 15.03
C VAL A 329 -43.85 5.15 14.87
N LEU A 330 -43.96 3.89 14.40
CA LEU A 330 -42.80 3.02 14.17
C LEU A 330 -41.94 3.51 12.99
N SER A 331 -42.55 4.14 11.99
CA SER A 331 -41.82 4.68 10.84
C SER A 331 -40.81 5.78 11.24
N MET A 332 -41.06 6.50 12.35
CA MET A 332 -40.15 7.52 12.89
C MET A 332 -38.81 6.89 13.36
N PHE A 333 -38.81 5.60 13.69
CA PHE A 333 -37.61 4.90 14.16
C PHE A 333 -36.87 4.15 13.05
N LEU A 334 -37.44 4.04 11.83
CA LEU A 334 -36.78 3.37 10.72
C LEU A 334 -35.37 3.89 10.41
N PRO A 335 -35.15 5.24 10.31
CA PRO A 335 -33.81 5.75 10.07
C PRO A 335 -32.80 5.36 11.18
N LEU A 336 -33.23 5.36 12.43
CA LEU A 336 -32.42 4.99 13.57
C LEU A 336 -32.05 3.50 13.54
N ILE A 337 -33.03 2.63 13.24
CA ILE A 337 -32.84 1.17 13.19
C ILE A 337 -31.89 0.82 12.05
N ILE A 338 -32.12 1.35 10.84
CA ILE A 338 -31.31 1.06 9.65
C ILE A 338 -29.88 1.58 9.84
N SER A 339 -29.73 2.83 10.29
CA SER A 339 -28.43 3.46 10.54
C SER A 339 -27.63 2.70 11.60
N SER A 340 -28.28 2.18 12.65
CA SER A 340 -27.59 1.39 13.68
C SER A 340 -26.99 0.10 13.12
N GLY A 341 -27.70 -0.57 12.22
CA GLY A 341 -27.20 -1.76 11.53
C GLY A 341 -26.02 -1.45 10.60
N GLY A 342 -26.15 -0.40 9.79
CA GLY A 342 -25.09 0.05 8.88
C GLY A 342 -23.81 0.45 9.63
N ASN A 343 -23.93 1.24 10.70
CA ASN A 343 -22.79 1.65 11.52
C ASN A 343 -22.09 0.44 12.17
N SER A 344 -22.87 -0.53 12.67
CA SER A 344 -22.31 -1.74 13.28
C SER A 344 -21.60 -2.62 12.24
N GLY A 345 -22.18 -2.73 11.05
CA GLY A 345 -21.57 -3.46 9.92
C GLY A 345 -20.26 -2.84 9.49
N SER A 346 -20.22 -1.52 9.30
CA SER A 346 -19.00 -0.79 8.95
C SER A 346 -17.89 -0.96 10.01
N GLN A 347 -18.25 -0.93 11.31
CA GLN A 347 -17.27 -1.17 12.37
C GLN A 347 -16.72 -2.59 12.33
N ALA A 348 -17.58 -3.59 12.12
CA ALA A 348 -17.15 -4.98 12.01
C ALA A 348 -16.23 -5.18 10.80
N SER A 349 -16.62 -4.69 9.61
CA SER A 349 -15.80 -4.76 8.41
C SER A 349 -14.42 -4.13 8.61
N THR A 350 -14.35 -2.89 9.12
CA THR A 350 -13.08 -2.20 9.40
C THR A 350 -12.17 -3.00 10.34
N LEU A 351 -12.73 -3.58 11.42
CA LEU A 351 -11.94 -4.37 12.37
C LEU A 351 -11.42 -5.67 11.75
N ILE A 352 -12.23 -6.34 10.94
CA ILE A 352 -11.86 -7.61 10.31
C ILE A 352 -10.82 -7.38 9.20
N ILE A 353 -11.00 -6.38 8.32
CA ILE A 353 -10.03 -6.04 7.28
C ILE A 353 -8.67 -5.75 7.92
N ARG A 354 -8.64 -4.89 8.94
CA ARG A 354 -7.41 -4.59 9.67
C ARG A 354 -6.76 -5.83 10.30
N ALA A 355 -7.56 -6.69 10.93
CA ALA A 355 -7.02 -7.89 11.56
C ALA A 355 -6.50 -8.92 10.54
N MET A 356 -7.06 -8.94 9.32
CA MET A 356 -6.55 -9.73 8.20
C MET A 356 -5.25 -9.13 7.67
N ALA A 357 -5.20 -7.84 7.43
CA ALA A 357 -3.99 -7.12 6.99
C ALA A 357 -2.80 -7.31 7.95
N LEU A 358 -3.06 -7.36 9.26
CA LEU A 358 -2.03 -7.63 10.26
C LEU A 358 -1.72 -9.14 10.45
N GLY A 359 -2.38 -10.02 9.71
CA GLY A 359 -2.21 -11.47 9.83
C GLY A 359 -2.71 -12.08 11.15
N GLU A 360 -3.49 -11.30 11.96
CA GLU A 360 -4.07 -11.76 13.22
C GLU A 360 -5.16 -12.83 13.00
N ILE A 361 -5.88 -12.72 11.87
CA ILE A 361 -6.94 -13.65 11.46
C ILE A 361 -6.65 -14.09 10.02
N LYS A 362 -6.98 -15.37 9.73
CA LYS A 362 -6.89 -15.94 8.38
C LYS A 362 -8.27 -16.40 7.92
N LEU A 363 -8.48 -16.54 6.61
CA LEU A 363 -9.76 -17.02 6.05
C LEU A 363 -10.25 -18.33 6.68
N ARG A 364 -9.36 -19.22 7.12
CA ARG A 364 -9.71 -20.45 7.83
C ARG A 364 -10.35 -20.21 9.21
N ASP A 365 -10.18 -19.04 9.81
CA ASP A 365 -10.69 -18.69 11.13
C ASP A 365 -12.12 -18.11 11.08
N TRP A 366 -12.75 -18.09 9.89
CA TRP A 366 -14.06 -17.47 9.63
C TRP A 366 -15.15 -17.88 10.65
N TRP A 367 -15.17 -19.15 11.07
CA TRP A 367 -16.17 -19.62 12.03
C TRP A 367 -15.96 -19.03 13.42
N ARG A 368 -14.71 -18.85 13.85
CA ARG A 368 -14.38 -18.20 15.12
C ARG A 368 -14.77 -16.72 15.09
N VAL A 369 -14.50 -16.06 13.98
CA VAL A 369 -14.91 -14.67 13.74
C VAL A 369 -16.43 -14.56 13.77
N PHE A 370 -17.15 -15.40 13.02
CA PHE A 370 -18.60 -15.44 12.98
C PHE A 370 -19.23 -15.54 14.37
N VAL A 371 -18.82 -16.52 15.17
CA VAL A 371 -19.35 -16.72 16.53
C VAL A 371 -19.08 -15.50 17.41
N ARG A 372 -17.89 -14.90 17.28
CA ARG A 372 -17.52 -13.71 18.03
C ARG A 372 -18.39 -12.51 17.62
N GLU A 373 -18.58 -12.31 16.33
CA GLU A 373 -19.36 -11.19 15.80
C GLU A 373 -20.86 -11.32 16.11
N VAL A 374 -21.41 -12.53 16.11
CA VAL A 374 -22.78 -12.79 16.59
C VAL A 374 -22.93 -12.37 18.06
N ALA A 375 -21.98 -12.74 18.92
CA ALA A 375 -22.02 -12.37 20.34
C ALA A 375 -21.85 -10.86 20.54
N THR A 376 -20.93 -10.23 19.80
CA THR A 376 -20.68 -8.78 19.86
C THR A 376 -21.91 -8.01 19.34
N GLY A 377 -22.46 -8.41 18.19
CA GLY A 377 -23.66 -7.80 17.61
C GLY A 377 -24.87 -7.91 18.52
N ALA A 378 -25.05 -9.07 19.19
CA ALA A 378 -26.12 -9.24 20.18
C ALA A 378 -25.94 -8.31 21.39
N ALA A 379 -24.72 -8.19 21.90
CA ALA A 379 -24.43 -7.30 23.04
C ALA A 379 -24.64 -5.84 22.68
N LEU A 380 -24.09 -5.39 21.53
CA LEU A 380 -24.29 -4.02 21.05
C LEU A 380 -25.75 -3.73 20.74
N GLY A 381 -26.45 -4.63 20.08
CA GLY A 381 -27.87 -4.50 19.77
C GLY A 381 -28.74 -4.41 21.03
N LEU A 382 -28.40 -5.19 22.07
CA LEU A 382 -29.07 -5.11 23.38
C LEU A 382 -28.85 -3.74 24.03
N VAL A 383 -27.62 -3.23 24.03
CA VAL A 383 -27.30 -1.91 24.59
C VAL A 383 -28.07 -0.81 23.86
N LEU A 384 -27.96 -0.77 22.52
CA LEU A 384 -28.62 0.25 21.70
C LEU A 384 -30.15 0.15 21.76
N GLY A 385 -30.69 -1.08 21.72
CA GLY A 385 -32.13 -1.33 21.88
C GLY A 385 -32.65 -0.89 23.22
N THR A 386 -31.89 -1.12 24.31
CA THR A 386 -32.24 -0.64 25.66
C THR A 386 -32.25 0.88 25.74
N ILE A 387 -31.26 1.55 25.15
CA ILE A 387 -31.20 3.01 25.05
C ILE A 387 -32.44 3.54 24.31
N GLY A 388 -32.78 2.92 23.17
CA GLY A 388 -33.98 3.27 22.39
C GLY A 388 -35.27 3.11 23.19
N ALA A 389 -35.42 1.99 23.90
CA ALA A 389 -36.58 1.72 24.75
C ALA A 389 -36.69 2.73 25.92
N ILE A 390 -35.57 2.99 26.61
CA ILE A 390 -35.53 4.00 27.70
C ILE A 390 -35.93 5.37 27.17
N ARG A 391 -35.43 5.76 25.99
CA ARG A 391 -35.80 7.04 25.34
C ARG A 391 -37.32 7.18 25.14
N ILE A 392 -37.99 6.11 24.71
CA ILE A 392 -39.44 6.11 24.49
C ILE A 392 -40.18 6.16 25.83
N MET A 393 -39.74 5.39 26.84
CA MET A 393 -40.37 5.29 28.14
C MET A 393 -40.22 6.57 28.96
N LEU A 394 -39.12 7.28 28.86
CA LEU A 394 -38.86 8.51 29.60
C LEU A 394 -39.37 9.77 28.88
N TRP A 395 -39.96 9.66 27.69
CA TRP A 395 -40.44 10.84 26.98
C TRP A 395 -41.59 11.51 27.70
N PRO A 396 -41.55 12.82 27.97
CA PRO A 396 -42.55 13.52 28.80
C PRO A 396 -43.99 13.40 28.27
N TRP A 397 -44.14 13.44 26.93
CA TRP A 397 -45.46 13.33 26.27
C TRP A 397 -45.61 12.00 25.52
N ARG A 398 -45.13 10.91 26.10
CA ARG A 398 -45.11 9.57 25.48
C ARG A 398 -46.50 9.08 25.05
N GLU A 399 -47.53 9.29 25.87
CA GLU A 399 -48.91 8.85 25.55
C GLU A 399 -49.50 9.63 24.38
N GLN A 400 -49.21 10.94 24.28
CA GLN A 400 -49.68 11.77 23.17
C GLN A 400 -48.96 11.45 21.88
N MET A 401 -47.68 11.15 21.95
CA MET A 401 -46.82 10.91 20.79
C MET A 401 -46.86 9.44 20.33
N TYR A 402 -46.82 8.49 21.25
CA TYR A 402 -46.73 7.05 20.98
C TYR A 402 -48.03 6.28 21.27
N GLY A 403 -49.04 6.93 21.83
CA GLY A 403 -50.30 6.31 22.23
C GLY A 403 -50.21 5.52 23.53
N VAL A 404 -51.34 4.95 23.95
CA VAL A 404 -51.43 4.14 25.18
C VAL A 404 -50.54 2.87 25.18
N HIS A 405 -50.11 2.45 24.01
CA HIS A 405 -49.28 1.24 23.81
C HIS A 405 -47.78 1.53 23.68
N TYR A 406 -47.32 2.71 24.16
CA TYR A 406 -45.91 3.12 24.05
C TYR A 406 -44.90 2.05 24.55
N ALA A 407 -45.27 1.22 25.56
CA ALA A 407 -44.42 0.17 26.06
C ALA A 407 -44.17 -0.96 25.02
N TYR A 408 -45.21 -1.31 24.24
CA TYR A 408 -45.02 -2.29 23.13
C TYR A 408 -44.22 -1.68 22.00
N ILE A 409 -44.38 -0.39 21.70
CA ILE A 409 -43.54 0.31 20.73
C ILE A 409 -42.07 0.32 21.16
N ALA A 410 -41.80 0.63 22.44
CA ALA A 410 -40.46 0.58 22.98
C ALA A 410 -39.80 -0.82 22.84
N LEU A 411 -40.57 -1.87 23.13
CA LEU A 411 -40.12 -3.25 22.99
C LEU A 411 -39.86 -3.62 21.52
N THR A 412 -40.78 -3.26 20.60
CA THR A 412 -40.64 -3.47 19.17
C THR A 412 -39.36 -2.80 18.62
N VAL A 413 -39.14 -1.54 18.96
CA VAL A 413 -37.95 -0.78 18.56
C VAL A 413 -36.68 -1.45 19.11
N ALA A 414 -36.69 -1.87 20.38
CA ALA A 414 -35.53 -2.54 20.98
C ALA A 414 -35.16 -3.83 20.25
N PHE A 415 -36.14 -4.70 19.97
CA PHE A 415 -35.89 -5.95 19.24
C PHE A 415 -35.52 -5.70 17.76
N SER A 416 -36.10 -4.68 17.13
CA SER A 416 -35.74 -4.33 15.75
C SER A 416 -34.30 -3.82 15.65
N VAL A 417 -33.85 -2.97 16.60
CA VAL A 417 -32.47 -2.50 16.70
C VAL A 417 -31.55 -3.70 16.96
N LEU A 418 -31.88 -4.58 17.90
CA LEU A 418 -31.10 -5.78 18.20
C LEU A 418 -30.89 -6.64 16.93
N GLY A 419 -31.98 -6.95 16.22
CA GLY A 419 -31.91 -7.77 15.01
C GLY A 419 -31.14 -7.09 13.88
N CYS A 420 -31.33 -5.79 13.68
CA CYS A 420 -30.65 -5.03 12.63
C CYS A 420 -29.15 -4.87 12.91
N VAL A 421 -28.75 -4.61 14.15
CA VAL A 421 -27.37 -4.52 14.57
C VAL A 421 -26.67 -5.87 14.44
N MET A 422 -27.30 -6.96 14.92
CA MET A 422 -26.75 -8.32 14.74
C MET A 422 -26.53 -8.65 13.26
N TRP A 423 -27.53 -8.41 12.43
CA TRP A 423 -27.41 -8.66 10.99
C TRP A 423 -26.32 -7.81 10.34
N GLY A 424 -26.27 -6.50 10.70
CA GLY A 424 -25.25 -5.58 10.21
C GLY A 424 -23.85 -6.05 10.57
N THR A 425 -23.62 -6.43 11.84
CA THR A 425 -22.33 -6.94 12.32
C THR A 425 -21.89 -8.20 11.58
N ILE A 426 -22.82 -9.17 11.42
CA ILE A 426 -22.55 -10.43 10.73
C ILE A 426 -22.23 -10.18 9.25
N SER A 427 -23.07 -9.39 8.55
CA SER A 427 -22.83 -9.11 7.12
C SER A 427 -21.56 -8.31 6.89
N GLY A 428 -21.26 -7.31 7.74
CA GLY A 428 -20.03 -6.53 7.66
C GLY A 428 -18.75 -7.33 7.94
N SER A 429 -18.86 -8.40 8.73
CA SER A 429 -17.72 -9.30 9.01
C SER A 429 -17.48 -10.36 7.93
N MET A 430 -18.41 -10.51 6.98
CA MET A 430 -18.33 -11.51 5.89
C MET A 430 -17.96 -10.90 4.54
N LEU A 431 -18.05 -9.58 4.42
CA LEU A 431 -17.59 -8.82 3.26
C LEU A 431 -16.07 -8.65 3.30
#